data_df1c6671a8d5c510e6010ea1af1a5076
#
_entry.id   df1c6671a8d5c510e6010ea1af1a5076
#
_cell.length_a   1.000
_cell.length_b   1.000
_cell.length_c   1.000
_cell.angle_alpha   90.00
_cell.angle_beta   90.00
_cell.angle_gamma   90.00
#
_symmetry.space_group_name_H-M   'P 1'
#
loop_
_entity.id
_entity.type
_entity.pdbx_description
1 polymer ?
#
loop_
_entity_poly.entity_id
_entity_poly.type
_entity_poly.pdbx_seq_one_letter_code
_entity_poly.pdbx_strand_id
1 'polypeptide(L)'
;MPGTSDVIYLYDGSFEGLLCCVHESVYTHELPVDIQPEEAAQPTLFRQKYIAADEEKAARVYDSIPRKISPDAAALVQCVFLSCMPGKELAILRFLLLGYRRGRQTMYLLSHTAVQPMLAARQNLLNEAHLLKEFLRFLTTRGFGRDHHAEKLCAPLSERAFLLPPEE
;
A
#
# COMPACT_ATOMS: atom_id res chain seq x y z
N MET A 1 -16.41 -13.04 -16.63
CA MET A 1 -15.13 -12.96 -15.86
C MET A 1 -14.06 -12.49 -16.82
N PRO A 2 -13.35 -11.39 -16.60
CA PRO A 2 -12.14 -11.15 -17.34
C PRO A 2 -11.20 -12.30 -17.02
N GLY A 3 -10.71 -13.00 -18.06
CA GLY A 3 -9.67 -14.01 -17.89
C GLY A 3 -8.43 -13.36 -17.28
N THR A 4 -7.72 -14.07 -16.42
CA THR A 4 -6.40 -13.62 -15.96
C THR A 4 -5.52 -13.52 -17.20
N SER A 5 -5.04 -12.32 -17.53
CA SER A 5 -4.13 -12.12 -18.64
C SER A 5 -2.71 -12.47 -18.18
N ASP A 6 -1.93 -13.08 -19.06
CA ASP A 6 -0.52 -13.40 -18.80
C ASP A 6 0.36 -12.11 -18.83
N VAL A 7 -0.05 -11.10 -18.05
CA VAL A 7 0.61 -9.79 -18.02
C VAL A 7 0.92 -9.38 -16.58
N ILE A 8 2.11 -8.83 -16.40
CA ILE A 8 2.53 -8.15 -15.17
C ILE A 8 2.56 -6.65 -15.47
N TYR A 9 1.91 -5.85 -14.62
CA TYR A 9 2.02 -4.40 -14.69
C TYR A 9 3.24 -3.93 -13.91
N LEU A 10 4.04 -3.10 -14.56
CA LEU A 10 5.15 -2.39 -13.93
C LEU A 10 4.79 -0.92 -13.76
N TYR A 11 5.13 -0.34 -12.63
CA TYR A 11 4.86 1.06 -12.32
C TYR A 11 6.02 1.69 -11.53
N ASP A 12 6.00 2.99 -11.32
CA ASP A 12 7.07 3.76 -10.69
C ASP A 12 7.16 3.63 -9.16
N GLY A 13 6.33 2.78 -8.52
CA GLY A 13 6.28 2.62 -7.06
C GLY A 13 5.46 3.69 -6.34
N SER A 14 4.97 4.72 -7.03
CA SER A 14 4.13 5.77 -6.44
C SER A 14 2.68 5.32 -6.25
N PHE A 15 1.95 6.01 -5.36
CA PHE A 15 0.52 5.75 -5.18
C PHE A 15 -0.27 6.10 -6.43
N GLU A 16 0.09 7.19 -7.09
CA GLU A 16 -0.48 7.64 -8.37
C GLU A 16 -0.27 6.59 -9.47
N GLY A 17 0.93 6.04 -9.58
CA GLY A 17 1.24 4.96 -10.53
C GLY A 17 0.41 3.71 -10.28
N LEU A 18 0.20 3.31 -9.02
CA LEU A 18 -0.70 2.20 -8.70
C LEU A 18 -2.15 2.49 -9.10
N LEU A 19 -2.65 3.70 -8.86
CA LEU A 19 -4.00 4.08 -9.29
C LEU A 19 -4.12 4.08 -10.81
N CYS A 20 -3.06 4.43 -11.55
CA CYS A 20 -3.01 4.29 -13.00
C CYS A 20 -3.07 2.82 -13.45
N CYS A 21 -2.45 1.88 -12.72
CA CYS A 21 -2.60 0.45 -12.96
C CYS A 21 -4.06 -0.01 -12.78
N VAL A 22 -4.75 0.50 -11.75
CA VAL A 22 -6.19 0.24 -11.55
C VAL A 22 -7.02 0.81 -12.70
N HIS A 23 -6.73 2.05 -13.13
CA HIS A 23 -7.38 2.67 -14.28
C HIS A 23 -7.23 1.80 -15.53
N GLU A 24 -6.00 1.40 -15.84
CA GLU A 24 -5.69 0.57 -17.01
C GLU A 24 -6.45 -0.76 -16.97
N SER A 25 -6.41 -1.47 -15.84
CA SER A 25 -7.13 -2.75 -15.65
C SER A 25 -8.65 -2.60 -15.86
N VAL A 26 -9.24 -1.50 -15.38
CA VAL A 26 -10.69 -1.24 -15.54
C VAL A 26 -11.05 -0.95 -17.00
N TYR A 27 -10.26 -0.14 -17.70
CA TYR A 27 -10.56 0.29 -19.06
C TYR A 27 -10.26 -0.79 -20.10
N THR A 28 -9.19 -1.55 -19.93
CA THR A 28 -8.82 -2.64 -20.85
C THR A 28 -9.52 -3.96 -20.54
N HIS A 29 -10.22 -4.03 -19.39
CA HIS A 29 -10.79 -5.28 -18.86
C HIS A 29 -9.74 -6.39 -18.69
N GLU A 30 -8.48 -6.02 -18.48
CA GLU A 30 -7.34 -6.91 -18.31
C GLU A 30 -7.06 -7.07 -16.82
N LEU A 31 -7.02 -8.31 -16.31
CA LEU A 31 -6.64 -8.59 -14.95
C LEU A 31 -5.17 -9.08 -14.94
N PRO A 32 -4.21 -8.28 -14.48
CA PRO A 32 -2.81 -8.70 -14.45
C PRO A 32 -2.60 -9.84 -13.45
N VAL A 33 -1.59 -10.68 -13.72
CA VAL A 33 -1.14 -11.73 -12.78
C VAL A 33 -0.53 -11.09 -11.55
N ASP A 34 0.23 -10.00 -11.74
CA ASP A 34 0.87 -9.26 -10.66
C ASP A 34 1.07 -7.78 -11.05
N ILE A 35 1.30 -6.95 -10.04
CA ILE A 35 1.67 -5.53 -10.18
C ILE A 35 2.92 -5.31 -9.34
N GLN A 36 3.99 -4.81 -9.95
CA GLN A 36 5.29 -4.65 -9.30
C GLN A 36 5.87 -3.27 -9.58
N PRO A 37 6.58 -2.66 -8.61
CA PRO A 37 7.44 -1.52 -8.91
C PRO A 37 8.51 -1.90 -9.94
N GLU A 38 8.84 -1.01 -10.86
CA GLU A 38 9.85 -1.25 -11.91
C GLU A 38 11.19 -1.67 -11.32
N GLU A 39 11.59 -1.08 -10.18
CA GLU A 39 12.83 -1.40 -9.47
C GLU A 39 12.88 -2.86 -8.95
N ALA A 40 11.73 -3.46 -8.69
CA ALA A 40 11.60 -4.84 -8.22
C ALA A 40 11.38 -5.84 -9.36
N ALA A 41 11.32 -5.37 -10.61
CA ALA A 41 11.02 -6.20 -11.77
C ALA A 41 12.12 -7.25 -12.00
N GLN A 42 11.70 -8.52 -12.15
CA GLN A 42 12.60 -9.62 -12.47
C GLN A 42 12.28 -10.18 -13.86
N PRO A 43 13.26 -10.78 -14.55
CA PRO A 43 13.01 -11.50 -15.78
C PRO A 43 11.94 -12.58 -15.57
N THR A 44 10.91 -12.56 -16.40
CA THR A 44 9.77 -13.47 -16.29
C THR A 44 9.31 -13.92 -17.68
N LEU A 45 8.58 -15.04 -17.73
CA LEU A 45 7.93 -15.51 -18.95
C LEU A 45 6.62 -14.76 -19.26
N PHE A 46 6.09 -14.00 -18.29
CA PHE A 46 4.90 -13.18 -18.48
C PHE A 46 5.23 -11.91 -19.25
N ARG A 47 4.27 -11.41 -20.04
CA ARG A 47 4.39 -10.13 -20.69
C ARG A 47 4.45 -9.01 -19.66
N GLN A 48 5.46 -8.18 -19.70
CA GLN A 48 5.57 -7.00 -18.85
C GLN A 48 4.99 -5.79 -19.57
N LYS A 49 4.16 -5.00 -18.90
CA LYS A 49 3.55 -3.77 -19.40
C LYS A 49 3.81 -2.64 -18.41
N TYR A 50 4.58 -1.67 -18.83
CA TYR A 50 4.85 -0.47 -18.05
C TYR A 50 3.65 0.48 -18.10
N ILE A 51 3.19 0.93 -16.93
CA ILE A 51 2.10 1.88 -16.77
C ILE A 51 2.69 3.18 -16.21
N ALA A 52 2.73 4.21 -17.06
CA ALA A 52 3.20 5.53 -16.65
C ALA A 52 2.22 6.18 -15.67
N ALA A 53 2.75 6.85 -14.66
CA ALA A 53 1.94 7.68 -13.76
C ALA A 53 1.33 8.86 -14.52
N ASP A 54 0.05 9.11 -14.31
CA ASP A 54 -0.74 10.17 -14.93
C ASP A 54 -1.66 10.74 -13.84
N GLU A 55 -1.43 11.98 -13.47
CA GLU A 55 -2.13 12.64 -12.37
C GLU A 55 -3.64 12.70 -12.58
N GLU A 56 -4.10 12.98 -13.82
CA GLU A 56 -5.54 13.06 -14.10
C GLU A 56 -6.22 11.70 -13.96
N LYS A 57 -5.58 10.62 -14.45
CA LYS A 57 -6.12 9.26 -14.33
C LYS A 57 -6.13 8.81 -12.88
N ALA A 58 -5.04 9.06 -12.15
CA ALA A 58 -4.93 8.74 -10.74
C ALA A 58 -6.00 9.46 -9.91
N ALA A 59 -6.18 10.77 -10.13
CA ALA A 59 -7.21 11.57 -9.45
C ALA A 59 -8.62 11.04 -9.73
N ARG A 60 -8.94 10.69 -10.98
CA ARG A 60 -10.26 10.10 -11.34
C ARG A 60 -10.52 8.81 -10.58
N VAL A 61 -9.53 7.91 -10.48
CA VAL A 61 -9.66 6.67 -9.72
C VAL A 61 -9.84 6.98 -8.24
N TYR A 62 -8.97 7.81 -7.67
CA TYR A 62 -9.01 8.17 -6.25
C TYR A 62 -10.36 8.76 -5.85
N ASP A 63 -10.85 9.75 -6.58
CA ASP A 63 -12.14 10.39 -6.33
C ASP A 63 -13.35 9.45 -6.52
N SER A 64 -13.19 8.39 -7.31
CA SER A 64 -14.23 7.41 -7.51
C SER A 64 -14.43 6.48 -6.31
N ILE A 65 -13.37 6.23 -5.51
CA ILE A 65 -13.42 5.28 -4.39
C ILE A 65 -14.45 5.71 -3.33
N PRO A 66 -14.37 6.92 -2.75
CA PRO A 66 -15.35 7.34 -1.74
C PRO A 66 -16.78 7.46 -2.30
N ARG A 67 -16.91 7.81 -3.57
CA ARG A 67 -18.23 7.96 -4.23
C ARG A 67 -18.91 6.63 -4.54
N LYS A 68 -18.14 5.65 -5.04
CA LYS A 68 -18.69 4.36 -5.48
C LYS A 68 -18.68 3.30 -4.38
N ILE A 69 -17.72 3.36 -3.46
CA ILE A 69 -17.57 2.38 -2.38
C ILE A 69 -17.86 3.03 -1.04
N SER A 70 -16.87 3.68 -0.42
CA SER A 70 -17.04 4.48 0.80
C SER A 70 -15.77 5.28 1.12
N PRO A 71 -15.84 6.33 1.95
CA PRO A 71 -14.66 7.03 2.46
C PRO A 71 -13.71 6.08 3.23
N ASP A 72 -14.26 5.12 3.98
CA ASP A 72 -13.47 4.12 4.71
C ASP A 72 -12.68 3.21 3.77
N ALA A 73 -13.21 2.92 2.58
CA ALA A 73 -12.50 2.16 1.55
C ALA A 73 -11.29 2.94 1.02
N ALA A 74 -11.42 4.25 0.83
CA ALA A 74 -10.30 5.09 0.41
C ALA A 74 -9.19 5.11 1.48
N ALA A 75 -9.56 5.30 2.75
CA ALA A 75 -8.61 5.23 3.86
C ALA A 75 -7.95 3.86 3.98
N LEU A 76 -8.70 2.77 3.76
CA LEU A 76 -8.16 1.41 3.78
C LEU A 76 -7.13 1.19 2.66
N VAL A 77 -7.41 1.65 1.45
CA VAL A 77 -6.49 1.54 0.31
C VAL A 77 -5.19 2.27 0.58
N GLN A 78 -5.24 3.51 1.10
CA GLN A 78 -4.04 4.26 1.47
C GLN A 78 -3.24 3.54 2.57
N CYS A 79 -3.91 3.06 3.61
CA CYS A 79 -3.30 2.33 4.71
C CYS A 79 -2.56 1.07 4.22
N VAL A 80 -3.20 0.27 3.35
CA VAL A 80 -2.60 -0.94 2.79
C VAL A 80 -1.44 -0.61 1.86
N PHE A 81 -1.53 0.45 1.07
CA PHE A 81 -0.42 0.90 0.22
C PHE A 81 0.83 1.22 1.04
N LEU A 82 0.67 1.87 2.19
CA LEU A 82 1.77 2.21 3.10
C LEU A 82 2.29 1.02 3.92
N SER A 83 1.61 -0.11 3.92
CA SER A 83 2.05 -1.31 4.63
C SER A 83 3.17 -2.05 3.88
N CYS A 84 3.89 -2.91 4.61
CA CYS A 84 4.91 -3.80 4.04
C CYS A 84 4.32 -5.14 3.56
N MET A 85 3.02 -5.23 3.31
CA MET A 85 2.37 -6.47 2.85
C MET A 85 2.87 -6.87 1.46
N PRO A 86 3.36 -8.10 1.27
CA PRO A 86 3.71 -8.60 -0.06
C PRO A 86 2.49 -8.67 -0.97
N GLY A 87 2.62 -8.25 -2.25
CA GLY A 87 1.53 -8.27 -3.22
C GLY A 87 0.36 -7.33 -2.89
N LYS A 88 0.61 -6.29 -2.11
CA LYS A 88 -0.39 -5.28 -1.73
C LYS A 88 -1.04 -4.62 -2.94
N GLU A 89 -0.29 -4.41 -4.00
CA GLU A 89 -0.73 -3.78 -5.24
C GLU A 89 -1.86 -4.58 -5.89
N LEU A 90 -1.65 -5.88 -6.04
CA LEU A 90 -2.67 -6.79 -6.60
C LEU A 90 -3.87 -6.95 -5.66
N ALA A 91 -3.64 -6.96 -4.34
CA ALA A 91 -4.71 -7.00 -3.35
C ALA A 91 -5.58 -5.74 -3.43
N ILE A 92 -4.97 -4.55 -3.55
CA ILE A 92 -5.68 -3.28 -3.74
C ILE A 92 -6.50 -3.29 -5.04
N LEU A 93 -5.91 -3.73 -6.15
CA LEU A 93 -6.61 -3.85 -7.43
C LEU A 93 -7.86 -4.75 -7.28
N ARG A 94 -7.71 -5.95 -6.74
CA ARG A 94 -8.82 -6.90 -6.56
C ARG A 94 -9.92 -6.35 -5.65
N PHE A 95 -9.53 -5.66 -4.57
CA PHE A 95 -10.45 -4.99 -3.67
C PHE A 95 -11.25 -3.89 -4.39
N LEU A 96 -10.59 -3.03 -5.16
CA LEU A 96 -11.25 -1.96 -5.90
C LEU A 96 -12.17 -2.48 -6.99
N LEU A 97 -11.76 -3.52 -7.73
CA LEU A 97 -12.61 -4.17 -8.74
C LEU A 97 -13.87 -4.78 -8.10
N LEU A 98 -13.75 -5.41 -6.94
CA LEU A 98 -14.90 -5.89 -6.17
C LEU A 98 -15.77 -4.71 -5.72
N GLY A 99 -15.15 -3.65 -5.20
CA GLY A 99 -15.81 -2.44 -4.75
C GLY A 99 -16.62 -1.75 -5.84
N TYR A 100 -16.09 -1.67 -7.05
CA TYR A 100 -16.81 -1.09 -8.19
C TYR A 100 -18.01 -1.94 -8.63
N ARG A 101 -18.02 -3.24 -8.36
CA ARG A 101 -19.14 -4.14 -8.65
C ARG A 101 -20.20 -4.15 -7.55
N ARG A 102 -19.81 -4.12 -6.29
CA ARG A 102 -20.66 -4.33 -5.11
C ARG A 102 -20.99 -3.03 -4.36
N GLY A 103 -20.28 -1.95 -4.67
CA GLY A 103 -20.43 -0.67 -3.96
C GLY A 103 -20.12 -0.80 -2.48
N ARG A 104 -20.90 -0.13 -1.65
CA ARG A 104 -20.74 -0.08 -0.18
C ARG A 104 -20.78 -1.46 0.49
N GLN A 105 -21.46 -2.42 -0.11
CA GLN A 105 -21.56 -3.79 0.44
C GLN A 105 -20.20 -4.47 0.56
N THR A 106 -19.20 -4.05 -0.24
CA THR A 106 -17.85 -4.60 -0.20
C THR A 106 -17.24 -4.54 1.20
N MET A 107 -17.48 -3.48 1.95
CA MET A 107 -16.93 -3.29 3.29
C MET A 107 -17.49 -4.29 4.33
N TYR A 108 -18.63 -4.91 4.04
CA TYR A 108 -19.26 -5.93 4.92
C TYR A 108 -18.89 -7.36 4.54
N LEU A 109 -18.21 -7.56 3.41
CA LEU A 109 -17.77 -8.88 2.93
C LEU A 109 -16.45 -9.31 3.58
N LEU A 110 -16.39 -9.37 4.91
CA LEU A 110 -15.16 -9.58 5.69
C LEU A 110 -14.43 -10.88 5.36
N SER A 111 -15.14 -11.93 4.96
CA SER A 111 -14.56 -13.24 4.59
C SER A 111 -14.21 -13.35 3.11
N HIS A 112 -14.44 -12.30 2.30
CA HIS A 112 -14.15 -12.36 0.88
C HIS A 112 -12.63 -12.28 0.62
N THR A 113 -12.13 -13.10 -0.30
CA THR A 113 -10.70 -13.23 -0.63
C THR A 113 -10.03 -11.93 -1.06
N ALA A 114 -10.79 -10.97 -1.59
CA ALA A 114 -10.28 -9.65 -1.94
C ALA A 114 -10.32 -8.64 -0.79
N VAL A 115 -11.11 -8.88 0.27
CA VAL A 115 -11.28 -7.95 1.41
C VAL A 115 -10.41 -8.37 2.59
N GLN A 116 -10.36 -9.65 2.87
CA GLN A 116 -9.63 -10.19 4.02
C GLN A 116 -8.15 -9.77 4.08
N PRO A 117 -7.35 -9.83 2.98
CA PRO A 117 -5.96 -9.38 3.02
C PRO A 117 -5.82 -7.90 3.34
N MET A 118 -6.75 -7.06 2.84
CA MET A 118 -6.76 -5.63 3.10
C MET A 118 -6.98 -5.31 4.58
N LEU A 119 -7.91 -6.00 5.22
CA LEU A 119 -8.20 -5.83 6.66
C LEU A 119 -7.05 -6.35 7.53
N ALA A 120 -6.45 -7.48 7.16
CA ALA A 120 -5.30 -8.04 7.86
C ALA A 120 -4.09 -7.09 7.78
N ALA A 121 -3.79 -6.53 6.62
CA ALA A 121 -2.70 -5.56 6.45
C ALA A 121 -2.92 -4.30 7.29
N ARG A 122 -4.16 -3.76 7.34
CA ARG A 122 -4.49 -2.63 8.21
C ARG A 122 -4.30 -2.99 9.68
N GLN A 123 -4.75 -4.17 10.11
CA GLN A 123 -4.60 -4.59 11.51
C GLN A 123 -3.13 -4.73 11.91
N ASN A 124 -2.29 -5.28 11.04
CA ASN A 124 -0.86 -5.40 11.27
C ASN A 124 -0.20 -4.01 11.41
N LEU A 125 -0.52 -3.08 10.51
CA LEU A 125 0.00 -1.72 10.59
C LEU A 125 -0.43 -1.00 11.88
N LEU A 126 -1.67 -1.18 12.31
CA LEU A 126 -2.16 -0.61 13.58
C LEU A 126 -1.45 -1.23 14.79
N ASN A 127 -1.18 -2.53 14.78
CA ASN A 127 -0.43 -3.21 15.83
C ASN A 127 1.01 -2.71 15.90
N GLU A 128 1.69 -2.54 14.76
CA GLU A 128 3.04 -1.98 14.68
C GLU A 128 3.08 -0.54 15.23
N ALA A 129 2.12 0.29 14.84
CA ALA A 129 2.00 1.65 15.35
C ALA A 129 1.73 1.69 16.87
N HIS A 130 0.91 0.77 17.38
CA HIS A 130 0.65 0.65 18.81
C HIS A 130 1.91 0.23 19.59
N LEU A 131 2.63 -0.78 19.12
CA LEU A 131 3.89 -1.23 19.72
C LEU A 131 4.93 -0.12 19.76
N LEU A 132 5.07 0.65 18.66
CA LEU A 132 5.99 1.78 18.62
C LEU A 132 5.61 2.86 19.65
N LYS A 133 4.31 3.17 19.77
CA LYS A 133 3.81 4.13 20.76
C LYS A 133 4.09 3.68 22.19
N GLU A 134 3.85 2.41 22.52
CA GLU A 134 4.14 1.86 23.85
C GLU A 134 5.64 1.84 24.15
N PHE A 135 6.47 1.52 23.14
CA PHE A 135 7.93 1.59 23.28
C PHE A 135 8.41 3.02 23.56
N LEU A 136 7.92 4.01 22.83
CA LEU A 136 8.24 5.42 23.08
C LEU A 136 7.77 5.87 24.46
N ARG A 137 6.58 5.44 24.90
CA ARG A 137 6.09 5.72 26.25
C ARG A 137 6.99 5.09 27.32
N PHE A 138 7.44 3.84 27.13
CA PHE A 138 8.38 3.18 28.02
C PHE A 138 9.70 3.94 28.15
N LEU A 139 10.27 4.42 27.03
CA LEU A 139 11.49 5.22 27.03
C LEU A 139 11.32 6.54 27.80
N THR A 140 10.19 7.21 27.61
CA THR A 140 9.91 8.49 28.31
C THR A 140 9.69 8.30 29.81
N THR A 141 9.01 7.21 30.24
CA THR A 141 8.77 6.94 31.67
C THR A 141 10.02 6.53 32.43
N ARG A 142 11.00 5.91 31.77
CA ARG A 142 12.28 5.52 32.39
C ARG A 142 13.36 6.62 32.38
N GLY A 143 13.01 7.84 32.01
CA GLY A 143 13.96 8.97 32.04
C GLY A 143 14.92 9.05 30.86
N PHE A 144 14.83 8.15 29.89
CA PHE A 144 15.56 8.22 28.62
C PHE A 144 15.17 9.42 27.75
N GLY A 145 14.08 10.12 28.12
CA GLY A 145 13.58 11.30 27.41
C GLY A 145 14.14 12.64 27.89
N ARG A 146 15.04 12.67 28.89
CA ARG A 146 15.67 13.94 29.36
C ARG A 146 17.06 14.18 28.80
N ASP A 147 17.69 13.17 28.25
CA ASP A 147 19.00 13.28 27.61
C ASP A 147 18.84 13.47 26.10
N HIS A 148 19.71 14.27 25.49
CA HIS A 148 19.78 14.54 24.05
C HIS A 148 19.76 13.28 23.15
N HIS A 149 19.82 12.09 23.73
CA HIS A 149 19.73 10.81 23.02
C HIS A 149 18.32 10.47 22.52
N ALA A 150 17.26 10.91 23.21
CA ALA A 150 15.88 10.64 22.77
C ALA A 150 15.49 11.50 21.54
N GLU A 151 16.01 12.72 21.47
CA GLU A 151 15.84 13.57 20.28
C GLU A 151 16.51 12.97 19.05
N LYS A 152 17.65 12.29 19.21
CA LYS A 152 18.37 11.61 18.14
C LYS A 152 17.68 10.30 17.67
N LEU A 153 16.95 9.62 18.55
CA LEU A 153 16.17 8.41 18.17
C LEU A 153 14.90 8.77 17.39
N CYS A 154 14.40 9.99 17.55
CA CYS A 154 13.26 10.51 16.78
C CYS A 154 13.67 11.25 15.50
N ALA A 155 14.97 11.37 15.22
CA ALA A 155 15.46 11.96 13.99
C ALA A 155 15.09 11.09 12.78
N PRO A 156 14.79 11.68 11.61
CA PRO A 156 14.52 10.93 10.39
C PRO A 156 15.68 10.01 10.06
N LEU A 157 15.36 8.85 9.47
CA LEU A 157 16.32 7.76 9.17
C LEU A 157 17.56 8.21 8.38
N SER A 158 17.47 9.31 7.63
CA SER A 158 18.59 9.93 6.91
C SER A 158 19.68 10.50 7.83
N GLU A 159 19.33 10.89 9.05
CA GLU A 159 20.31 11.43 10.02
C GLU A 159 20.93 10.35 10.92
N ARG A 160 20.30 9.16 10.99
CA ARG A 160 20.80 8.04 11.82
C ARG A 160 22.07 7.39 11.27
N ALA A 161 22.33 7.50 9.97
CA ALA A 161 23.51 6.92 9.33
C ALA A 161 24.85 7.49 9.86
N PHE A 162 24.83 8.65 10.47
CA PHE A 162 26.01 9.33 11.02
C PHE A 162 26.30 9.03 12.50
N LEU A 163 25.47 8.21 13.17
CA LEU A 163 25.54 7.97 14.62
C LEU A 163 26.13 6.62 15.01
N LEU A 164 26.63 5.84 14.04
CA LEU A 164 27.40 4.63 14.35
C LEU A 164 28.79 5.04 14.86
N PRO A 165 29.24 4.52 16.03
CA PRO A 165 30.60 4.75 16.49
C PRO A 165 31.59 4.16 15.48
N PRO A 166 32.78 4.73 15.32
CA PRO A 166 33.82 4.14 14.51
C PRO A 166 34.17 2.75 15.09
N GLU A 167 34.20 1.75 14.23
CA GLU A 167 34.64 0.41 14.61
C GLU A 167 36.13 0.51 15.05
N GLU A 168 36.42 0.07 16.28
CA GLU A 168 37.76 -0.18 16.76
C GLU A 168 38.28 -1.50 16.23
#